data_73188962646707f2c7d00b44cd3abac2
#
_entry.id   73188962646707f2c7d00b44cd3abac2
#
_cell.length_a   1.000
_cell.length_b   1.000
_cell.length_c   1.000
_cell.angle_alpha   90.00
_cell.angle_beta   90.00
_cell.angle_gamma   90.00
#
_symmetry.space_group_name_H-M   'P 1'
#
loop_
_entity.id
_entity.type
_entity.pdbx_description
1 polymer ?
#
loop_
_entity_poly.entity_id
_entity_poly.type
_entity_poly.pdbx_seq_one_letter_code
_entity_poly.pdbx_strand_id
1 'polypeptide(L)'
;MKIFFRYQTFRFVWLTKPSGQRFHKSHQPGAPLTLADFEAINRCERSLPKNFNFAGDVLDQWSQKEKTGERPANPALWWVNGKGDEVKWSFGELGSLSRKAANVLTKPCRLERGDRVAVILPRIPEWWLISVACMRTGLVFMPGTTQLTAKDILYRLRASKAKCIVASDEVIPAVESIVSECPDLKTKLLVSPHSQNGWLSFPELFQTASADHNCVETGSQEPMAIYFTSGTTGSPKMAQHSQSSLGIGYTLCGRYWLDLKSTDIIWNMSDTGWIKAAIGSMFSSWLHGACVFVHRMAQFDTDTFLDTLTTYPITTLCSAPTVYRMLVQKDLKRYKFKKLQHCLTGGEPLNPEVLEQWKMQTGLELYEGYGQTEVGIICANQKGQEIKPGSMGKGVLPYDVQIIDENGNILPPGKEGEIALRLTSTRPFCFFSEYVDNPEKTAATIRGNFYVTGDRGVMDNDGYFWFVGRADDVIISSGYRIGPFEVESALIEHPAVVESAVVSSPDPVRGEVVKAFVVLSAPFKSSNPEKLTLELQDHVKKSTAPYKYPRKVEFVKELPKTITGKIKRNVLRDHEWGRT
;
A
#
# COMPACT_ATOMS: atom_id res chain seq x y z
N MET A 1 39.28 -11.73 -35.62
CA MET A 1 38.17 -12.67 -35.44
C MET A 1 37.17 -12.00 -34.50
N LYS A 2 36.16 -11.32 -35.08
CA LYS A 2 35.15 -10.55 -34.33
C LYS A 2 33.99 -11.48 -34.01
N ILE A 3 33.73 -11.74 -32.74
CA ILE A 3 32.56 -12.50 -32.28
C ILE A 3 31.46 -11.50 -31.99
N PHE A 4 30.41 -11.52 -32.81
CA PHE A 4 29.18 -10.78 -32.62
C PHE A 4 28.33 -11.54 -31.60
N PHE A 5 28.09 -10.98 -30.43
CA PHE A 5 27.01 -11.39 -29.54
C PHE A 5 25.70 -10.77 -30.01
N ARG A 6 24.81 -11.63 -30.54
CA ARG A 6 23.41 -11.28 -30.79
C ARG A 6 22.67 -11.26 -29.45
N TYR A 7 22.19 -10.11 -29.05
CA TYR A 7 21.19 -9.99 -28.00
C TYR A 7 19.86 -10.56 -28.52
N GLN A 8 19.48 -11.72 -28.01
CA GLN A 8 18.10 -12.22 -28.13
C GLN A 8 17.26 -11.53 -27.05
N THR A 9 16.35 -10.69 -27.47
CA THR A 9 15.25 -10.17 -26.66
C THR A 9 14.36 -11.34 -26.26
N PHE A 10 14.45 -11.77 -25.00
CA PHE A 10 13.50 -12.71 -24.43
C PHE A 10 12.15 -12.04 -24.26
N ARG A 11 11.30 -12.14 -25.28
CA ARG A 11 9.85 -12.00 -25.09
C ARG A 11 9.40 -13.28 -24.38
N PHE A 12 8.98 -13.16 -23.12
CA PHE A 12 8.30 -14.25 -22.42
C PHE A 12 6.96 -14.54 -23.11
N VAL A 13 6.98 -15.47 -24.05
CA VAL A 13 5.77 -16.05 -24.61
C VAL A 13 5.42 -17.26 -23.75
N TRP A 14 4.38 -17.10 -22.93
CA TRP A 14 3.82 -18.21 -22.14
C TRP A 14 3.08 -19.17 -23.08
N LEU A 15 3.67 -20.34 -23.34
CA LEU A 15 2.99 -21.44 -24.01
C LEU A 15 2.02 -22.10 -23.02
N THR A 16 0.73 -21.80 -23.17
CA THR A 16 -0.34 -22.53 -22.50
C THR A 16 -0.67 -23.79 -23.28
N LYS A 17 -0.38 -24.97 -22.71
CA LYS A 17 -1.09 -26.22 -23.07
C LYS A 17 -2.21 -26.44 -22.04
N PRO A 18 -3.46 -26.59 -22.45
CA PRO A 18 -4.55 -26.84 -21.53
C PRO A 18 -4.57 -28.31 -21.13
N SER A 19 -4.39 -28.62 -19.84
CA SER A 19 -4.87 -29.87 -19.26
C SER A 19 -6.38 -29.76 -19.07
N GLY A 20 -7.12 -30.69 -19.69
CA GLY A 20 -8.58 -30.64 -19.73
C GLY A 20 -9.23 -30.79 -18.36
N GLN A 21 -9.70 -29.68 -17.82
CA GLN A 21 -10.77 -29.65 -16.82
C GLN A 21 -11.97 -28.96 -17.44
N ARG A 22 -13.12 -29.65 -17.37
CA ARG A 22 -14.40 -29.16 -17.87
C ARG A 22 -14.84 -27.94 -17.08
N PHE A 23 -14.75 -26.76 -17.68
CA PHE A 23 -15.38 -25.54 -17.17
C PHE A 23 -16.89 -25.61 -17.42
N HIS A 24 -17.68 -25.67 -16.34
CA HIS A 24 -19.13 -25.58 -16.41
C HIS A 24 -19.59 -24.15 -16.17
N LYS A 25 -20.20 -23.62 -17.16
CA LYS A 25 -21.17 -22.56 -17.45
C LYS A 25 -20.63 -21.60 -18.50
N SER A 26 -21.17 -21.73 -19.69
CA SER A 26 -20.99 -20.80 -20.80
C SER A 26 -21.60 -19.44 -20.44
N HIS A 27 -20.74 -18.45 -20.24
CA HIS A 27 -21.16 -17.05 -20.25
C HIS A 27 -21.53 -16.68 -21.69
N GLN A 28 -22.65 -16.00 -21.89
CA GLN A 28 -22.97 -15.47 -23.22
C GLN A 28 -21.87 -14.46 -23.62
N PRO A 29 -21.31 -14.55 -24.84
CA PRO A 29 -20.34 -13.55 -25.30
C PRO A 29 -21.00 -12.16 -25.29
N GLY A 30 -20.39 -11.21 -24.52
CA GLY A 30 -20.87 -9.83 -24.42
C GLY A 30 -21.59 -9.46 -23.11
N ALA A 31 -21.84 -10.40 -22.18
CA ALA A 31 -22.38 -10.04 -20.88
C ALA A 31 -21.28 -9.43 -19.96
N PRO A 32 -21.61 -8.41 -19.13
CA PRO A 32 -20.66 -7.82 -18.19
C PRO A 32 -20.15 -8.85 -17.16
N LEU A 33 -18.89 -8.75 -16.77
CA LEU A 33 -18.31 -9.57 -15.70
C LEU A 33 -18.92 -9.19 -14.35
N THR A 34 -19.25 -10.21 -13.56
CA THR A 34 -19.77 -10.06 -12.20
C THR A 34 -18.64 -10.15 -11.17
N LEU A 35 -18.92 -9.79 -9.91
CA LEU A 35 -17.98 -10.00 -8.80
C LEU A 35 -17.58 -11.48 -8.67
N ALA A 36 -18.53 -12.42 -8.86
CA ALA A 36 -18.24 -13.85 -8.84
C ALA A 36 -17.31 -14.28 -9.99
N ASP A 37 -17.40 -13.64 -11.15
CA ASP A 37 -16.47 -13.87 -12.26
C ASP A 37 -15.07 -13.37 -11.92
N PHE A 38 -14.94 -12.20 -11.30
CA PHE A 38 -13.66 -11.68 -10.84
C PHE A 38 -13.03 -12.57 -9.75
N GLU A 39 -13.83 -13.11 -8.82
CA GLU A 39 -13.36 -14.09 -7.84
C GLU A 39 -12.88 -15.38 -8.52
N ALA A 40 -13.62 -15.92 -9.48
CA ALA A 40 -13.24 -17.11 -10.23
C ALA A 40 -11.95 -16.91 -11.04
N ILE A 41 -11.75 -15.72 -11.62
CA ILE A 41 -10.49 -15.34 -12.29
C ILE A 41 -9.33 -15.36 -11.29
N ASN A 42 -9.50 -14.78 -10.11
CA ASN A 42 -8.47 -14.75 -9.08
C ASN A 42 -8.11 -16.16 -8.55
N ARG A 43 -9.07 -17.08 -8.52
CA ARG A 43 -8.84 -18.48 -8.15
C ARG A 43 -8.33 -19.36 -9.30
N CYS A 44 -8.07 -18.76 -10.47
CA CYS A 44 -7.67 -19.48 -11.68
C CYS A 44 -8.73 -20.48 -12.18
N GLU A 45 -9.99 -20.32 -11.79
CA GLU A 45 -11.14 -21.12 -12.24
C GLU A 45 -11.72 -20.58 -13.55
N ARG A 46 -11.38 -19.35 -13.91
CA ARG A 46 -11.75 -18.68 -15.15
C ARG A 46 -10.56 -17.93 -15.76
N SER A 47 -10.45 -17.92 -17.07
CA SER A 47 -9.40 -17.20 -17.78
C SER A 47 -9.58 -15.68 -17.69
N LEU A 48 -8.44 -14.96 -17.69
CA LEU A 48 -8.43 -13.50 -17.76
C LEU A 48 -9.05 -13.03 -19.07
N PRO A 49 -9.95 -12.02 -19.08
CA PRO A 49 -10.46 -11.44 -20.31
C PRO A 49 -9.31 -10.79 -21.10
N LYS A 50 -9.44 -10.78 -22.43
CA LYS A 50 -8.45 -10.13 -23.31
C LYS A 50 -8.35 -8.64 -23.02
N ASN A 51 -9.50 -8.00 -22.88
CA ASN A 51 -9.63 -6.58 -22.59
C ASN A 51 -10.33 -6.38 -21.27
N PHE A 52 -9.90 -5.37 -20.53
CA PHE A 52 -10.50 -4.96 -19.27
C PHE A 52 -10.17 -3.50 -19.00
N ASN A 53 -11.17 -2.73 -18.61
CA ASN A 53 -11.04 -1.35 -18.15
C ASN A 53 -11.86 -1.15 -16.88
N PHE A 54 -11.19 -0.87 -15.76
CA PHE A 54 -11.86 -0.78 -14.47
C PHE A 54 -13.02 0.23 -14.43
N ALA A 55 -12.88 1.36 -15.13
CA ALA A 55 -13.93 2.37 -15.16
C ALA A 55 -15.17 1.89 -15.93
N GLY A 56 -14.98 1.21 -17.08
CA GLY A 56 -16.08 0.67 -17.87
C GLY A 56 -16.68 -0.60 -17.28
N ASP A 57 -15.80 -1.55 -16.90
CA ASP A 57 -16.23 -2.90 -16.52
C ASP A 57 -16.64 -3.02 -15.05
N VAL A 58 -16.28 -2.04 -14.20
CA VAL A 58 -16.66 -2.04 -12.79
C VAL A 58 -17.52 -0.84 -12.42
N LEU A 59 -17.02 0.38 -12.60
CA LEU A 59 -17.71 1.58 -12.10
C LEU A 59 -18.99 1.86 -12.87
N ASP A 60 -18.98 1.73 -14.20
CA ASP A 60 -20.17 1.95 -15.02
C ASP A 60 -21.22 0.85 -14.79
N GLN A 61 -20.80 -0.39 -14.42
CA GLN A 61 -21.74 -1.45 -14.02
C GLN A 61 -22.43 -1.12 -12.69
N TRP A 62 -21.71 -0.58 -11.71
CA TRP A 62 -22.33 -0.11 -10.45
C TRP A 62 -23.30 1.05 -10.71
N SER A 63 -22.97 1.97 -11.64
CA SER A 63 -23.88 3.03 -12.07
C SER A 63 -25.20 2.48 -12.67
N GLN A 64 -25.13 1.38 -13.42
CA GLN A 64 -26.37 0.74 -13.93
C GLN A 64 -27.17 0.11 -12.78
N LYS A 65 -26.53 -0.58 -11.85
CA LYS A 65 -27.19 -1.16 -10.67
C LYS A 65 -27.84 -0.10 -9.76
N GLU A 66 -27.27 1.11 -9.69
CA GLU A 66 -27.92 2.23 -9.02
C GLU A 66 -29.23 2.64 -9.71
N LYS A 67 -29.21 2.74 -11.04
CA LYS A 67 -30.39 3.11 -11.83
C LYS A 67 -31.52 2.08 -11.75
N THR A 68 -31.17 0.79 -11.61
CA THR A 68 -32.14 -0.31 -11.48
C THR A 68 -32.58 -0.57 -10.05
N GLY A 69 -32.00 0.12 -9.06
CA GLY A 69 -32.31 -0.06 -7.64
C GLY A 69 -31.72 -1.36 -7.04
N GLU A 70 -30.82 -2.03 -7.74
CA GLU A 70 -30.14 -3.25 -7.26
C GLU A 70 -29.01 -2.98 -6.25
N ARG A 71 -28.66 -1.71 -6.06
CA ARG A 71 -27.65 -1.26 -5.12
C ARG A 71 -28.25 -0.37 -4.03
N PRO A 72 -27.80 -0.51 -2.75
CA PRO A 72 -28.17 0.43 -1.67
C PRO A 72 -27.81 1.88 -2.03
N ALA A 73 -28.55 2.84 -1.47
CA ALA A 73 -28.35 4.27 -1.71
C ALA A 73 -27.11 4.86 -0.99
N ASN A 74 -26.00 4.14 -0.96
CA ASN A 74 -24.72 4.65 -0.45
C ASN A 74 -23.99 5.38 -1.58
N PRO A 75 -23.30 6.52 -1.32
CA PRO A 75 -22.42 7.13 -2.32
C PRO A 75 -21.26 6.19 -2.68
N ALA A 76 -20.67 6.34 -3.86
CA ALA A 76 -19.41 5.70 -4.22
C ALA A 76 -18.24 6.36 -3.49
N LEU A 77 -18.29 7.69 -3.35
CA LEU A 77 -17.33 8.51 -2.63
C LEU A 77 -18.05 9.45 -1.67
N TRP A 78 -17.60 9.49 -0.43
CA TRP A 78 -18.06 10.43 0.59
C TRP A 78 -16.86 11.16 1.20
N TRP A 79 -16.66 12.40 0.82
CA TRP A 79 -15.54 13.23 1.26
C TRP A 79 -16.00 14.35 2.17
N VAL A 80 -15.19 14.63 3.21
CA VAL A 80 -15.40 15.76 4.13
C VAL A 80 -14.05 16.46 4.42
N ASN A 81 -14.11 17.77 4.71
CA ASN A 81 -12.90 18.52 5.09
C ASN A 81 -12.83 18.87 6.60
N GLY A 82 -13.83 18.48 7.39
CA GLY A 82 -13.91 18.81 8.80
C GLY A 82 -14.25 20.29 9.10
N LYS A 83 -14.49 21.11 8.06
CA LYS A 83 -14.84 22.54 8.17
C LYS A 83 -16.26 22.84 7.67
N GLY A 84 -17.04 21.81 7.36
CA GLY A 84 -18.41 21.91 6.88
C GLY A 84 -18.60 21.58 5.40
N ASP A 85 -17.54 21.50 4.60
CA ASP A 85 -17.65 21.06 3.21
C ASP A 85 -17.75 19.54 3.13
N GLU A 86 -18.68 19.08 2.31
CA GLU A 86 -18.99 17.67 2.09
C GLU A 86 -19.26 17.41 0.62
N VAL A 87 -18.71 16.33 0.09
CA VAL A 87 -18.96 15.83 -1.26
C VAL A 87 -19.43 14.40 -1.18
N LYS A 88 -20.55 14.09 -1.81
CA LYS A 88 -21.09 12.75 -1.99
C LYS A 88 -21.34 12.51 -3.47
N TRP A 89 -20.66 11.54 -4.04
CA TRP A 89 -20.92 11.12 -5.42
C TRP A 89 -21.44 9.69 -5.45
N SER A 90 -22.55 9.50 -6.13
CA SER A 90 -23.01 8.18 -6.57
C SER A 90 -22.05 7.60 -7.62
N PHE A 91 -22.17 6.32 -7.96
CA PHE A 91 -21.41 5.76 -9.09
C PHE A 91 -21.82 6.42 -10.41
N GLY A 92 -23.09 6.81 -10.56
CA GLY A 92 -23.56 7.56 -11.72
C GLY A 92 -22.88 8.92 -11.86
N GLU A 93 -22.80 9.68 -10.79
CA GLU A 93 -22.12 10.99 -10.75
C GLU A 93 -20.61 10.83 -10.95
N LEU A 94 -19.96 9.91 -10.25
CA LEU A 94 -18.52 9.60 -10.44
C LEU A 94 -18.23 9.22 -11.89
N GLY A 95 -19.10 8.41 -12.51
CA GLY A 95 -19.03 8.05 -13.92
C GLY A 95 -19.11 9.28 -14.83
N SER A 96 -20.09 10.15 -14.65
CA SER A 96 -20.26 11.38 -15.44
C SER A 96 -19.09 12.35 -15.26
N LEU A 97 -18.70 12.63 -14.02
CA LEU A 97 -17.60 13.55 -13.70
C LEU A 97 -16.25 13.02 -14.21
N SER A 98 -16.01 11.71 -14.09
CA SER A 98 -14.76 11.12 -14.62
C SER A 98 -14.67 11.15 -16.14
N ARG A 99 -15.80 11.10 -16.86
CA ARG A 99 -15.83 11.33 -18.33
C ARG A 99 -15.47 12.77 -18.68
N LYS A 100 -15.95 13.77 -17.91
CA LYS A 100 -15.52 15.17 -18.08
C LYS A 100 -14.01 15.30 -17.87
N ALA A 101 -13.46 14.72 -16.78
CA ALA A 101 -12.03 14.75 -16.50
C ALA A 101 -11.21 14.02 -17.58
N ALA A 102 -11.72 12.92 -18.14
CA ALA A 102 -11.09 12.22 -19.26
C ALA A 102 -10.99 13.12 -20.51
N ASN A 103 -12.02 13.90 -20.79
CA ASN A 103 -11.98 14.89 -21.87
C ASN A 103 -10.99 16.04 -21.59
N VAL A 104 -10.80 16.44 -20.32
CA VAL A 104 -9.76 17.42 -19.97
C VAL A 104 -8.36 16.82 -20.24
N LEU A 105 -8.12 15.58 -19.84
CA LEU A 105 -6.81 14.96 -20.04
C LEU A 105 -6.48 14.74 -21.53
N THR A 106 -7.45 14.32 -22.34
CA THR A 106 -7.20 13.97 -23.76
C THR A 106 -7.25 15.16 -24.71
N LYS A 107 -8.06 16.19 -24.44
CA LYS A 107 -8.23 17.34 -25.36
C LYS A 107 -7.29 18.50 -25.00
N PRO A 108 -7.52 19.32 -23.95
CA PRO A 108 -6.61 20.42 -23.65
C PRO A 108 -5.22 19.96 -23.20
N CYS A 109 -5.10 18.86 -22.44
CA CYS A 109 -3.80 18.33 -22.04
C CYS A 109 -3.11 17.51 -23.13
N ARG A 110 -3.80 17.11 -24.21
CA ARG A 110 -3.29 16.37 -25.37
C ARG A 110 -2.56 15.08 -25.00
N LEU A 111 -3.08 14.37 -24.00
CA LEU A 111 -2.51 13.09 -23.57
C LEU A 111 -3.11 11.94 -24.38
N GLU A 112 -2.27 10.97 -24.71
CA GLU A 112 -2.61 9.79 -25.49
C GLU A 112 -2.49 8.52 -24.64
N ARG A 113 -3.19 7.44 -25.02
CA ARG A 113 -3.10 6.13 -24.37
C ARG A 113 -1.65 5.70 -24.16
N GLY A 114 -1.33 5.27 -22.94
CA GLY A 114 0.01 4.88 -22.51
C GLY A 114 0.88 6.02 -21.99
N ASP A 115 0.46 7.28 -22.16
CA ASP A 115 1.19 8.40 -21.55
C ASP A 115 1.15 8.33 -20.02
N ARG A 116 2.26 8.68 -19.39
CA ARG A 116 2.44 8.63 -17.95
C ARG A 116 2.09 9.97 -17.32
N VAL A 117 1.20 9.93 -16.31
CA VAL A 117 0.67 11.10 -15.61
C VAL A 117 1.05 11.05 -14.14
N ALA A 118 1.91 11.94 -13.68
CA ALA A 118 2.21 12.10 -12.26
C ALA A 118 1.06 12.87 -11.60
N VAL A 119 0.49 12.32 -10.50
CA VAL A 119 -0.63 12.93 -9.77
C VAL A 119 -0.22 13.13 -8.33
N ILE A 120 0.07 14.40 -7.97
CA ILE A 120 0.54 14.80 -6.64
C ILE A 120 -0.51 15.72 -6.03
N LEU A 121 -1.54 15.12 -5.44
CA LEU A 121 -2.68 15.80 -4.86
C LEU A 121 -2.91 15.33 -3.42
N PRO A 122 -3.36 16.21 -2.51
CA PRO A 122 -3.81 15.79 -1.20
C PRO A 122 -5.08 14.94 -1.31
N ARG A 123 -5.65 14.52 -0.17
CA ARG A 123 -6.91 13.77 -0.13
C ARG A 123 -8.10 14.68 -0.47
N ILE A 124 -8.26 15.02 -1.75
CA ILE A 124 -9.38 15.80 -2.30
C ILE A 124 -10.14 14.97 -3.33
N PRO A 125 -11.41 15.24 -3.61
CA PRO A 125 -12.24 14.46 -4.54
C PRO A 125 -11.62 14.31 -5.93
N GLU A 126 -10.90 15.32 -6.40
CA GLU A 126 -10.23 15.36 -7.71
C GLU A 126 -9.16 14.27 -7.86
N TRP A 127 -8.54 13.81 -6.76
CA TRP A 127 -7.59 12.70 -6.84
C TRP A 127 -8.26 11.42 -7.38
N TRP A 128 -9.44 11.06 -6.86
CA TRP A 128 -10.22 9.91 -7.33
C TRP A 128 -10.74 10.13 -8.74
N LEU A 129 -11.20 11.34 -9.01
CA LEU A 129 -11.73 11.73 -10.30
C LEU A 129 -10.69 11.60 -11.42
N ILE A 130 -9.50 12.13 -11.21
CA ILE A 130 -8.38 12.07 -12.16
C ILE A 130 -7.86 10.64 -12.29
N SER A 131 -7.79 9.87 -11.19
CA SER A 131 -7.41 8.45 -11.24
C SER A 131 -8.35 7.65 -12.15
N VAL A 132 -9.67 7.82 -12.00
CA VAL A 132 -10.67 7.16 -12.85
C VAL A 132 -10.59 7.66 -14.29
N ALA A 133 -10.34 8.95 -14.49
CA ALA A 133 -10.14 9.52 -15.84
C ALA A 133 -8.93 8.92 -16.55
N CYS A 134 -7.82 8.70 -15.85
CA CYS A 134 -6.65 7.99 -16.41
C CYS A 134 -7.02 6.55 -16.82
N MET A 135 -7.82 5.85 -16.03
CA MET A 135 -8.28 4.51 -16.39
C MET A 135 -9.16 4.53 -17.65
N ARG A 136 -10.12 5.48 -17.74
CA ARG A 136 -11.00 5.64 -18.91
C ARG A 136 -10.25 5.89 -20.20
N THR A 137 -9.13 6.56 -20.12
CA THR A 137 -8.32 7.00 -21.27
C THR A 137 -7.15 6.09 -21.58
N GLY A 138 -6.91 5.06 -20.75
CA GLY A 138 -5.74 4.20 -20.90
C GLY A 138 -4.41 4.89 -20.60
N LEU A 139 -4.42 5.99 -19.84
CA LEU A 139 -3.23 6.66 -19.32
C LEU A 139 -2.64 5.87 -18.16
N VAL A 140 -1.34 5.99 -17.96
CA VAL A 140 -0.63 5.34 -16.85
C VAL A 140 -0.56 6.29 -15.66
N PHE A 141 -1.31 5.99 -14.62
CA PHE A 141 -1.44 6.78 -13.40
C PHE A 141 -0.23 6.57 -12.48
N MET A 142 0.38 7.67 -12.02
CA MET A 142 1.53 7.63 -11.11
C MET A 142 1.28 8.54 -9.91
N PRO A 143 0.75 8.01 -8.81
CA PRO A 143 0.45 8.82 -7.63
C PRO A 143 1.71 9.18 -6.84
N GLY A 144 1.71 10.37 -6.27
CA GLY A 144 2.70 10.86 -5.34
C GLY A 144 2.07 11.60 -4.17
N THR A 145 2.75 11.60 -3.03
CA THR A 145 2.34 12.41 -1.88
C THR A 145 2.77 13.87 -2.06
N THR A 146 1.99 14.79 -1.53
CA THR A 146 2.31 16.24 -1.54
C THR A 146 3.55 16.61 -0.71
N GLN A 147 4.06 15.67 0.08
CA GLN A 147 5.27 15.84 0.89
C GLN A 147 6.57 15.54 0.12
N LEU A 148 6.50 15.22 -1.19
CA LEU A 148 7.68 15.01 -2.01
C LEU A 148 8.47 16.30 -2.16
N THR A 149 9.80 16.19 -1.97
CA THR A 149 10.71 17.29 -2.23
C THR A 149 10.89 17.52 -3.74
N ALA A 150 11.43 18.68 -4.12
CA ALA A 150 11.77 18.97 -5.51
C ALA A 150 12.67 17.87 -6.13
N LYS A 151 13.65 17.37 -5.38
CA LYS A 151 14.53 16.27 -5.80
C LYS A 151 13.76 14.96 -6.04
N ASP A 152 12.79 14.64 -5.20
CA ASP A 152 11.97 13.44 -5.35
C ASP A 152 11.07 13.53 -6.59
N ILE A 153 10.49 14.71 -6.83
CA ILE A 153 9.65 14.99 -8.00
C ILE A 153 10.48 14.92 -9.27
N LEU A 154 11.64 15.56 -9.29
CA LEU A 154 12.59 15.53 -10.43
C LEU A 154 12.92 14.09 -10.81
N TYR A 155 13.33 13.29 -9.82
CA TYR A 155 13.66 11.89 -10.06
C TYR A 155 12.48 11.14 -10.69
N ARG A 156 11.26 11.29 -10.13
CA ARG A 156 10.07 10.59 -10.61
C ARG A 156 9.70 10.99 -12.03
N LEU A 157 9.70 12.29 -12.34
CA LEU A 157 9.36 12.80 -13.66
C LEU A 157 10.36 12.33 -14.72
N ARG A 158 11.67 12.40 -14.43
CA ARG A 158 12.73 11.97 -15.36
C ARG A 158 12.74 10.45 -15.55
N ALA A 159 12.76 9.69 -14.47
CA ALA A 159 12.82 8.22 -14.54
C ALA A 159 11.59 7.65 -15.26
N SER A 160 10.41 8.20 -15.02
CA SER A 160 9.19 7.74 -15.67
C SER A 160 8.95 8.36 -17.04
N LYS A 161 9.68 9.39 -17.44
CA LYS A 161 9.41 10.17 -18.66
C LYS A 161 7.96 10.66 -18.72
N ALA A 162 7.46 11.16 -17.58
CA ALA A 162 6.09 11.63 -17.44
C ALA A 162 5.76 12.74 -18.42
N LYS A 163 4.62 12.65 -19.09
CA LYS A 163 4.14 13.67 -20.04
C LYS A 163 3.36 14.79 -19.36
N CYS A 164 2.71 14.46 -18.25
CA CYS A 164 1.89 15.39 -17.49
C CYS A 164 2.16 15.26 -16.00
N ILE A 165 2.08 16.39 -15.31
CA ILE A 165 1.95 16.44 -13.86
C ILE A 165 0.64 17.13 -13.50
N VAL A 166 -0.12 16.51 -12.58
CA VAL A 166 -1.31 17.09 -11.96
C VAL A 166 -0.96 17.38 -10.51
N ALA A 167 -1.09 18.61 -10.08
CA ALA A 167 -0.65 19.06 -8.77
C ALA A 167 -1.60 20.07 -8.12
N SER A 168 -1.49 20.21 -6.79
CA SER A 168 -2.12 21.27 -6.00
C SER A 168 -1.14 22.43 -5.76
N ASP A 169 -1.65 23.55 -5.25
CA ASP A 169 -0.86 24.78 -5.00
C ASP A 169 0.44 24.53 -4.23
N GLU A 170 0.37 23.71 -3.21
CA GLU A 170 1.51 23.40 -2.32
C GLU A 170 2.68 22.72 -3.02
N VAL A 171 2.43 22.10 -4.19
CA VAL A 171 3.45 21.38 -4.97
C VAL A 171 4.10 22.26 -6.04
N ILE A 172 3.46 23.38 -6.44
CA ILE A 172 3.95 24.27 -7.50
C ILE A 172 5.40 24.70 -7.30
N PRO A 173 5.83 25.24 -6.13
CA PRO A 173 7.20 25.71 -5.96
C PRO A 173 8.25 24.63 -6.22
N ALA A 174 7.98 23.41 -5.79
CA ALA A 174 8.88 22.27 -6.01
C ALA A 174 8.97 21.90 -7.49
N VAL A 175 7.83 21.91 -8.22
CA VAL A 175 7.81 21.61 -9.66
C VAL A 175 8.51 22.71 -10.47
N GLU A 176 8.21 23.98 -10.20
CA GLU A 176 8.79 25.10 -10.93
C GLU A 176 10.32 25.17 -10.78
N SER A 177 10.85 24.76 -9.62
CA SER A 177 12.29 24.75 -9.39
C SER A 177 13.06 23.72 -10.24
N ILE A 178 12.35 22.70 -10.81
CA ILE A 178 12.99 21.57 -11.52
C ILE A 178 12.46 21.34 -12.94
N VAL A 179 11.44 22.08 -13.37
CA VAL A 179 10.74 21.81 -14.63
C VAL A 179 11.66 21.89 -15.86
N SER A 180 12.66 22.79 -15.85
CA SER A 180 13.65 22.91 -16.93
C SER A 180 14.48 21.64 -17.13
N GLU A 181 14.59 20.80 -16.12
CA GLU A 181 15.31 19.52 -16.16
C GLU A 181 14.42 18.33 -16.59
N CYS A 182 13.14 18.55 -16.90
CA CYS A 182 12.16 17.53 -17.25
C CYS A 182 11.73 17.64 -18.73
N PRO A 183 12.56 17.23 -19.71
CA PRO A 183 12.29 17.46 -21.14
C PRO A 183 11.04 16.74 -21.67
N ASP A 184 10.64 15.64 -21.04
CA ASP A 184 9.46 14.87 -21.41
C ASP A 184 8.14 15.48 -20.92
N LEU A 185 8.19 16.33 -19.89
CA LEU A 185 7.01 16.97 -19.31
C LEU A 185 6.46 18.03 -20.26
N LYS A 186 5.25 17.80 -20.79
CA LYS A 186 4.61 18.70 -21.77
C LYS A 186 3.48 19.50 -21.14
N THR A 187 2.81 18.96 -20.13
CA THR A 187 1.62 19.56 -19.53
C THR A 187 1.74 19.62 -18.02
N LYS A 188 1.43 20.79 -17.47
CA LYS A 188 1.25 21.01 -16.04
C LYS A 188 -0.22 21.37 -15.81
N LEU A 189 -0.96 20.54 -15.06
CA LEU A 189 -2.37 20.71 -14.76
C LEU A 189 -2.54 21.01 -13.28
N LEU A 190 -3.14 22.16 -12.97
CA LEU A 190 -3.31 22.63 -11.59
C LEU A 190 -4.73 22.37 -11.09
N VAL A 191 -4.83 21.70 -9.97
CA VAL A 191 -6.09 21.54 -9.21
C VAL A 191 -6.09 22.55 -8.07
N SER A 192 -6.60 23.73 -8.34
CA SER A 192 -6.64 24.88 -7.42
C SER A 192 -7.72 25.87 -7.84
N PRO A 193 -8.29 26.63 -6.90
CA PRO A 193 -9.10 27.80 -7.22
C PRO A 193 -8.27 28.97 -7.78
N HIS A 194 -6.95 28.92 -7.66
CA HIS A 194 -6.04 29.96 -8.14
C HIS A 194 -5.44 29.55 -9.49
N SER A 195 -5.13 30.52 -10.32
CA SER A 195 -4.40 30.31 -11.58
C SER A 195 -2.90 30.50 -11.37
N GLN A 196 -2.11 29.75 -12.13
CA GLN A 196 -0.64 29.85 -12.15
C GLN A 196 -0.15 29.92 -13.60
N ASN A 197 0.71 30.89 -13.89
CA ASN A 197 1.26 31.05 -15.25
C ASN A 197 2.01 29.76 -15.68
N GLY A 198 1.73 29.32 -16.91
CA GLY A 198 2.31 28.09 -17.46
C GLY A 198 1.66 26.80 -16.98
N TRP A 199 0.57 26.87 -16.20
CA TRP A 199 -0.26 25.75 -15.80
C TRP A 199 -1.66 25.87 -16.41
N LEU A 200 -2.22 24.73 -16.81
CA LEU A 200 -3.64 24.64 -17.17
C LEU A 200 -4.47 24.55 -15.89
N SER A 201 -5.56 25.31 -15.80
CA SER A 201 -6.49 25.24 -14.68
C SER A 201 -7.46 24.09 -14.85
N PHE A 202 -7.37 23.08 -13.99
CA PHE A 202 -8.31 21.95 -14.00
C PHE A 202 -9.75 22.38 -13.75
N PRO A 203 -10.07 23.21 -12.74
CA PRO A 203 -11.45 23.65 -12.49
C PRO A 203 -12.09 24.37 -13.70
N GLU A 204 -11.37 25.27 -14.35
CA GLU A 204 -11.89 26.00 -15.51
C GLU A 204 -12.16 25.08 -16.70
N LEU A 205 -11.20 24.22 -17.03
CA LEU A 205 -11.35 23.24 -18.10
C LEU A 205 -12.44 22.22 -17.80
N PHE A 206 -12.54 21.76 -16.56
CA PHE A 206 -13.52 20.79 -16.12
C PHE A 206 -14.95 21.36 -16.15
N GLN A 207 -15.13 22.64 -15.80
CA GLN A 207 -16.43 23.30 -15.83
C GLN A 207 -17.07 23.20 -17.23
N THR A 208 -16.30 23.41 -18.28
CA THR A 208 -16.76 23.45 -19.67
C THR A 208 -16.66 22.11 -20.40
N ALA A 209 -15.98 21.13 -19.81
CA ALA A 209 -15.78 19.82 -20.43
C ALA A 209 -17.10 19.04 -20.59
N SER A 210 -17.27 18.40 -21.75
CA SER A 210 -18.37 17.46 -22.00
C SER A 210 -18.21 16.19 -21.17
N ALA A 211 -19.33 15.60 -20.74
CA ALA A 211 -19.39 14.25 -20.18
C ALA A 211 -19.51 13.15 -21.25
N ASP A 212 -19.52 13.52 -22.51
CA ASP A 212 -19.52 12.58 -23.64
C ASP A 212 -18.08 12.09 -23.89
N HIS A 213 -17.78 10.91 -23.38
CA HIS A 213 -16.49 10.24 -23.51
C HIS A 213 -16.69 8.73 -23.43
N ASN A 214 -16.26 8.01 -24.44
CA ASN A 214 -16.25 6.55 -24.43
C ASN A 214 -15.00 6.04 -23.72
N CYS A 215 -15.17 5.02 -22.87
CA CYS A 215 -14.06 4.34 -22.23
C CYS A 215 -13.19 3.67 -23.29
N VAL A 216 -11.89 3.89 -23.25
CA VAL A 216 -10.96 3.26 -24.18
C VAL A 216 -10.89 1.76 -23.90
N GLU A 217 -10.92 0.95 -24.94
CA GLU A 217 -10.68 -0.48 -24.81
C GLU A 217 -9.21 -0.73 -24.49
N THR A 218 -8.92 -1.13 -23.26
CA THR A 218 -7.56 -1.46 -22.78
C THR A 218 -7.36 -2.97 -22.70
N GLY A 219 -6.19 -3.45 -23.08
CA GLY A 219 -5.81 -4.85 -22.86
C GLY A 219 -5.58 -5.14 -21.38
N SER A 220 -6.02 -6.30 -20.90
CA SER A 220 -5.89 -6.67 -19.47
C SER A 220 -4.46 -6.61 -18.94
N GLN A 221 -3.46 -6.82 -19.79
CA GLN A 221 -2.06 -6.77 -19.42
C GLN A 221 -1.39 -5.40 -19.67
N GLU A 222 -2.13 -4.43 -20.21
CA GLU A 222 -1.58 -3.09 -20.42
C GLU A 222 -1.29 -2.39 -19.09
N PRO A 223 -0.25 -1.53 -19.03
CA PRO A 223 0.03 -0.73 -17.86
C PRO A 223 -1.16 0.13 -17.45
N MET A 224 -1.49 0.12 -16.15
CA MET A 224 -2.50 0.99 -15.55
C MET A 224 -1.87 2.01 -14.61
N ALA A 225 -0.92 1.58 -13.79
CA ALA A 225 -0.30 2.44 -12.80
C ALA A 225 1.16 2.09 -12.53
N ILE A 226 1.93 3.07 -12.10
CA ILE A 226 3.30 2.89 -11.59
C ILE A 226 3.36 3.46 -10.17
N TYR A 227 3.77 2.62 -9.22
CA TYR A 227 4.03 3.02 -7.84
C TYR A 227 5.53 3.05 -7.58
N PHE A 228 6.00 4.17 -7.02
CA PHE A 228 7.39 4.30 -6.61
C PHE A 228 7.58 3.67 -5.23
N THR A 229 8.37 2.61 -5.15
CA THR A 229 8.67 1.92 -3.89
C THR A 229 10.02 2.35 -3.35
N SER A 230 10.13 2.49 -2.03
CA SER A 230 11.43 2.75 -1.39
C SER A 230 12.34 1.54 -1.57
N GLY A 231 13.43 1.71 -2.29
CA GLY A 231 14.50 0.73 -2.32
C GLY A 231 15.35 0.80 -1.04
N THR A 232 15.78 -0.34 -0.52
CA THR A 232 16.73 -0.41 0.61
C THR A 232 18.12 0.09 0.26
N THR A 233 18.44 0.17 -1.02
CA THR A 233 19.78 0.48 -1.55
C THR A 233 19.73 1.49 -2.71
N GLY A 234 19.11 2.67 -2.54
CA GLY A 234 19.19 3.70 -3.58
C GLY A 234 17.86 4.35 -3.98
N SER A 235 17.78 4.78 -5.23
CA SER A 235 16.61 5.47 -5.79
C SER A 235 15.35 4.61 -5.78
N PRO A 236 14.16 5.22 -5.62
CA PRO A 236 12.90 4.50 -5.64
C PRO A 236 12.72 3.68 -6.93
N LYS A 237 12.18 2.46 -6.80
CA LYS A 237 11.87 1.58 -7.94
C LYS A 237 10.47 1.86 -8.47
N MET A 238 10.27 1.75 -9.77
CA MET A 238 8.99 1.94 -10.45
C MET A 238 8.26 0.60 -10.62
N ALA A 239 7.44 0.19 -9.65
CA ALA A 239 6.63 -1.00 -9.74
C ALA A 239 5.41 -0.74 -10.65
N GLN A 240 5.40 -1.36 -11.83
CA GLN A 240 4.32 -1.22 -12.81
C GLN A 240 3.26 -2.29 -12.64
N HIS A 241 2.01 -1.87 -12.62
CA HIS A 241 0.85 -2.73 -12.55
C HIS A 241 -0.01 -2.65 -13.81
N SER A 242 -0.56 -3.79 -14.21
CA SER A 242 -1.47 -3.88 -15.35
C SER A 242 -2.91 -3.55 -14.98
N GLN A 243 -3.77 -3.40 -16.00
CA GLN A 243 -5.22 -3.20 -15.84
C GLN A 243 -5.84 -4.31 -14.99
N SER A 244 -5.49 -5.57 -15.23
CA SER A 244 -6.02 -6.71 -14.49
C SER A 244 -5.41 -6.86 -13.10
N SER A 245 -4.12 -6.57 -12.90
CA SER A 245 -3.48 -6.77 -11.60
C SER A 245 -4.08 -5.87 -10.51
N LEU A 246 -4.41 -4.63 -10.83
CA LEU A 246 -5.10 -3.72 -9.91
C LEU A 246 -6.62 -3.88 -9.98
N GLY A 247 -7.18 -3.90 -11.19
CA GLY A 247 -8.62 -3.82 -11.39
C GLY A 247 -9.38 -5.12 -11.11
N ILE A 248 -8.73 -6.28 -11.19
CA ILE A 248 -9.31 -7.59 -10.86
C ILE A 248 -8.60 -8.22 -9.67
N GLY A 249 -7.28 -8.10 -9.60
CA GLY A 249 -6.45 -8.82 -8.65
C GLY A 249 -6.75 -8.55 -7.18
N TYR A 250 -7.34 -7.42 -6.84
CA TYR A 250 -7.72 -7.07 -5.46
C TYR A 250 -9.12 -7.54 -5.04
N THR A 251 -9.81 -8.35 -5.85
CA THR A 251 -11.14 -8.87 -5.53
C THR A 251 -11.12 -9.70 -4.24
N LEU A 252 -10.20 -10.67 -4.14
CA LEU A 252 -10.13 -11.54 -2.95
C LEU A 252 -9.64 -10.80 -1.71
N CYS A 253 -8.79 -9.78 -1.85
CA CYS A 253 -8.42 -8.89 -0.76
C CYS A 253 -9.65 -8.17 -0.19
N GLY A 254 -10.50 -7.61 -1.05
CA GLY A 254 -11.76 -6.99 -0.66
C GLY A 254 -12.73 -7.97 0.02
N ARG A 255 -12.76 -9.22 -0.46
CA ARG A 255 -13.65 -10.26 0.04
C ARG A 255 -13.23 -10.82 1.41
N TYR A 256 -11.94 -11.15 1.59
CA TYR A 256 -11.51 -11.93 2.74
C TYR A 256 -10.80 -11.12 3.82
N TRP A 257 -10.08 -10.07 3.46
CA TRP A 257 -9.42 -9.23 4.44
C TRP A 257 -10.22 -7.98 4.79
N LEU A 258 -10.65 -7.20 3.79
CA LEU A 258 -11.47 -6.01 4.02
C LEU A 258 -12.93 -6.36 4.36
N ASP A 259 -13.40 -7.57 4.04
CA ASP A 259 -14.76 -8.09 4.27
C ASP A 259 -15.87 -7.13 3.80
N LEU A 260 -15.71 -6.59 2.57
CA LEU A 260 -16.54 -5.52 2.05
C LEU A 260 -17.80 -6.00 1.34
N LYS A 261 -18.86 -5.25 1.52
CA LYS A 261 -20.16 -5.34 0.83
C LYS A 261 -20.57 -3.96 0.31
N SER A 262 -21.54 -3.93 -0.61
CA SER A 262 -22.06 -2.67 -1.16
C SER A 262 -22.75 -1.76 -0.12
N THR A 263 -23.08 -2.30 1.05
CA THR A 263 -23.64 -1.54 2.18
C THR A 263 -22.58 -0.89 3.05
N ASP A 264 -21.30 -1.24 2.88
CA ASP A 264 -20.22 -0.77 3.74
C ASP A 264 -19.73 0.62 3.38
N ILE A 265 -19.24 1.31 4.41
CA ILE A 265 -18.55 2.60 4.31
C ILE A 265 -17.17 2.39 4.90
N ILE A 266 -16.17 2.37 4.04
CA ILE A 266 -14.77 2.16 4.44
C ILE A 266 -14.02 3.48 4.52
N TRP A 267 -13.33 3.69 5.63
CA TRP A 267 -12.35 4.75 5.80
C TRP A 267 -10.94 4.18 5.82
N ASN A 268 -10.20 4.41 4.76
CA ASN A 268 -8.79 4.05 4.67
C ASN A 268 -7.92 5.31 4.80
N MET A 269 -7.08 5.35 5.84
CA MET A 269 -6.26 6.51 6.20
C MET A 269 -4.93 6.61 5.44
N SER A 270 -4.67 5.71 4.50
CA SER A 270 -3.42 5.74 3.73
C SER A 270 -3.30 7.01 2.89
N ASP A 271 -2.10 7.53 2.77
CA ASP A 271 -1.79 8.65 1.87
C ASP A 271 -1.99 8.26 0.41
N THR A 272 -2.46 9.22 -0.39
CA THR A 272 -2.80 9.05 -1.81
C THR A 272 -1.62 8.63 -2.69
N GLY A 273 -0.39 8.90 -2.28
CA GLY A 273 0.82 8.49 -2.99
C GLY A 273 1.19 7.00 -2.87
N TRP A 274 0.42 6.19 -2.13
CA TRP A 274 0.75 4.79 -1.85
C TRP A 274 -0.30 3.82 -2.37
N ILE A 275 0.16 2.63 -2.78
CA ILE A 275 -0.74 1.58 -3.30
C ILE A 275 -1.81 1.16 -2.27
N LYS A 276 -1.52 1.21 -0.97
CA LYS A 276 -2.51 0.90 0.08
C LYS A 276 -3.72 1.82 0.02
N ALA A 277 -3.53 3.10 -0.37
CA ALA A 277 -4.66 4.00 -0.63
C ALA A 277 -5.50 3.50 -1.80
N ALA A 278 -4.88 3.17 -2.92
CA ALA A 278 -5.60 2.66 -4.09
C ALA A 278 -6.31 1.34 -3.81
N ILE A 279 -5.68 0.42 -3.06
CA ILE A 279 -6.30 -0.86 -2.68
C ILE A 279 -7.57 -0.61 -1.86
N GLY A 280 -7.46 0.08 -0.73
CA GLY A 280 -8.55 0.24 0.23
C GLY A 280 -9.50 1.39 -0.05
N SER A 281 -9.08 2.41 -0.84
CA SER A 281 -9.92 3.57 -1.14
C SER A 281 -10.31 3.67 -2.62
N MET A 282 -10.15 2.58 -3.40
CA MET A 282 -10.55 2.56 -4.80
C MET A 282 -10.84 1.13 -5.28
N PHE A 283 -9.80 0.32 -5.57
CA PHE A 283 -9.98 -0.95 -6.25
C PHE A 283 -10.81 -1.95 -5.46
N SER A 284 -10.36 -2.41 -4.29
CA SER A 284 -11.12 -3.37 -3.50
C SER A 284 -12.50 -2.85 -3.10
N SER A 285 -12.59 -1.57 -2.73
CA SER A 285 -13.86 -0.98 -2.28
C SER A 285 -14.88 -0.90 -3.40
N TRP A 286 -14.49 -0.41 -4.56
CA TRP A 286 -15.41 -0.26 -5.68
C TRP A 286 -15.68 -1.56 -6.44
N LEU A 287 -14.76 -2.55 -6.41
CA LEU A 287 -15.09 -3.91 -6.85
C LEU A 287 -16.30 -4.48 -6.12
N HIS A 288 -16.41 -4.21 -4.81
CA HIS A 288 -17.51 -4.66 -3.96
C HIS A 288 -18.67 -3.66 -3.86
N GLY A 289 -18.59 -2.53 -4.55
CA GLY A 289 -19.63 -1.48 -4.53
C GLY A 289 -19.74 -0.73 -3.21
N ALA A 290 -18.72 -0.79 -2.34
CA ALA A 290 -18.68 -0.10 -1.07
C ALA A 290 -18.47 1.42 -1.25
N CYS A 291 -18.91 2.20 -0.26
CA CYS A 291 -18.64 3.63 -0.18
C CYS A 291 -17.23 3.88 0.34
N VAL A 292 -16.45 4.66 -0.37
CA VAL A 292 -15.16 5.18 0.10
C VAL A 292 -15.39 6.47 0.87
N PHE A 293 -15.16 6.43 2.19
CA PHE A 293 -15.19 7.63 3.03
C PHE A 293 -13.81 8.25 3.13
N VAL A 294 -13.73 9.55 3.05
CA VAL A 294 -12.47 10.32 3.10
C VAL A 294 -12.64 11.54 3.98
N HIS A 295 -11.80 11.69 4.99
CA HIS A 295 -11.67 12.93 5.74
C HIS A 295 -10.34 13.60 5.40
N ARG A 296 -10.38 14.81 4.84
CA ARG A 296 -9.20 15.63 4.59
C ARG A 296 -8.72 16.28 5.88
N MET A 297 -7.86 15.60 6.62
CA MET A 297 -7.13 16.18 7.75
C MET A 297 -5.79 16.73 7.24
N ALA A 298 -5.49 17.99 7.53
CA ALA A 298 -4.22 18.61 7.15
C ALA A 298 -3.04 17.97 7.90
N GLN A 299 -3.27 17.67 9.18
CA GLN A 299 -2.38 16.88 10.02
C GLN A 299 -3.21 15.83 10.75
N PHE A 300 -2.58 14.70 11.10
CA PHE A 300 -3.25 13.69 11.89
C PHE A 300 -3.46 14.23 13.33
N ASP A 301 -4.71 14.20 13.77
CA ASP A 301 -5.11 14.52 15.14
C ASP A 301 -6.03 13.42 15.67
N THR A 302 -5.66 12.85 16.84
CA THR A 302 -6.38 11.71 17.42
C THR A 302 -7.80 12.04 17.82
N ASP A 303 -8.05 13.22 18.34
CA ASP A 303 -9.39 13.61 18.81
C ASP A 303 -10.32 13.84 17.61
N THR A 304 -9.88 14.58 16.59
CA THR A 304 -10.59 14.74 15.32
C THR A 304 -10.87 13.39 14.65
N PHE A 305 -9.92 12.46 14.72
CA PHE A 305 -10.09 11.13 14.16
C PHE A 305 -11.19 10.33 14.87
N LEU A 306 -11.19 10.32 16.22
CA LEU A 306 -12.18 9.63 17.02
C LEU A 306 -13.57 10.27 16.89
N ASP A 307 -13.64 11.60 16.82
CA ASP A 307 -14.89 12.35 16.56
C ASP A 307 -15.47 11.98 15.18
N THR A 308 -14.61 11.79 14.18
CA THR A 308 -15.04 11.34 12.85
C THR A 308 -15.68 9.95 12.90
N LEU A 309 -15.07 8.99 13.62
CA LEU A 309 -15.65 7.65 13.81
C LEU A 309 -16.96 7.65 14.59
N THR A 310 -17.17 8.62 15.48
CA THR A 310 -18.43 8.77 16.21
C THR A 310 -19.50 9.49 15.40
N THR A 311 -19.09 10.40 14.51
CA THR A 311 -20.01 11.24 13.73
C THR A 311 -20.55 10.52 12.51
N TYR A 312 -19.68 9.87 11.76
CA TYR A 312 -20.01 9.24 10.49
C TYR A 312 -20.28 7.73 10.65
N PRO A 313 -21.17 7.15 9.82
CA PRO A 313 -21.56 5.75 9.94
C PRO A 313 -20.52 4.80 9.27
N ILE A 314 -19.25 5.00 9.57
CA ILE A 314 -18.14 4.19 9.06
C ILE A 314 -18.27 2.76 9.59
N THR A 315 -18.28 1.75 8.69
CA THR A 315 -18.38 0.34 9.04
C THR A 315 -17.00 -0.33 9.12
N THR A 316 -16.08 0.12 8.29
CA THR A 316 -14.75 -0.49 8.14
C THR A 316 -13.67 0.58 8.23
N LEU A 317 -12.70 0.37 9.12
CA LEU A 317 -11.55 1.26 9.31
C LEU A 317 -10.27 0.53 8.91
N CYS A 318 -9.50 1.10 7.98
CA CYS A 318 -8.16 0.62 7.65
C CYS A 318 -7.13 1.73 7.91
N SER A 319 -6.17 1.48 8.79
CA SER A 319 -5.15 2.48 9.13
C SER A 319 -3.78 1.83 9.36
N ALA A 320 -2.75 2.63 9.57
CA ALA A 320 -1.42 2.13 9.91
C ALA A 320 -1.34 1.72 11.40
N PRO A 321 -0.48 0.78 11.79
CA PRO A 321 -0.22 0.45 13.19
C PRO A 321 0.13 1.68 14.04
N THR A 322 0.91 2.62 13.50
CA THR A 322 1.23 3.89 14.17
C THR A 322 -0.01 4.66 14.61
N VAL A 323 -1.07 4.70 13.80
CA VAL A 323 -2.32 5.37 14.17
C VAL A 323 -2.98 4.65 15.33
N TYR A 324 -3.07 3.32 15.31
CA TYR A 324 -3.64 2.55 16.42
C TYR A 324 -2.82 2.71 17.71
N ARG A 325 -1.47 2.76 17.63
CA ARG A 325 -0.62 3.07 18.79
C ARG A 325 -0.98 4.42 19.44
N MET A 326 -1.28 5.42 18.63
CA MET A 326 -1.70 6.75 19.14
C MET A 326 -3.13 6.72 19.71
N LEU A 327 -4.03 5.97 19.09
CA LEU A 327 -5.43 5.88 19.53
C LEU A 327 -5.56 5.17 20.88
N VAL A 328 -4.86 4.05 21.10
CA VAL A 328 -4.95 3.30 22.36
C VAL A 328 -4.38 4.04 23.57
N GLN A 329 -3.64 5.13 23.35
CA GLN A 329 -3.23 6.06 24.42
C GLN A 329 -4.38 6.94 24.94
N LYS A 330 -5.50 6.99 24.23
CA LYS A 330 -6.70 7.72 24.65
C LYS A 330 -7.64 6.77 25.42
N ASP A 331 -8.53 7.32 26.22
CA ASP A 331 -9.64 6.58 26.84
C ASP A 331 -10.74 6.33 25.80
N LEU A 332 -10.61 5.24 25.04
CA LEU A 332 -11.54 4.91 23.95
C LEU A 332 -12.93 4.52 24.44
N LYS A 333 -13.11 4.17 25.72
CA LYS A 333 -14.41 3.82 26.31
C LYS A 333 -15.39 5.01 26.29
N ARG A 334 -14.90 6.23 26.15
CA ARG A 334 -15.71 7.46 26.03
C ARG A 334 -16.36 7.62 24.66
N TYR A 335 -15.83 6.95 23.62
CA TYR A 335 -16.29 7.08 22.26
C TYR A 335 -17.26 5.94 21.91
N LYS A 336 -18.42 6.30 21.35
CA LYS A 336 -19.40 5.32 20.86
C LYS A 336 -19.42 5.34 19.34
N PHE A 337 -18.70 4.42 18.73
CA PHE A 337 -18.66 4.29 17.28
C PHE A 337 -20.02 3.84 16.75
N LYS A 338 -20.61 4.61 15.81
CA LYS A 338 -21.99 4.38 15.34
C LYS A 338 -22.18 3.03 14.65
N LYS A 339 -21.25 2.65 13.77
CA LYS A 339 -21.39 1.49 12.87
C LYS A 339 -20.09 0.70 12.69
N LEU A 340 -19.00 1.09 13.36
CA LEU A 340 -17.71 0.44 13.17
C LEU A 340 -17.78 -1.04 13.59
N GLN A 341 -17.44 -1.93 12.68
CA GLN A 341 -17.54 -3.38 12.84
C GLN A 341 -16.25 -4.11 12.50
N HIS A 342 -15.41 -3.52 11.65
CA HIS A 342 -14.22 -4.15 11.11
C HIS A 342 -13.05 -3.18 11.09
N CYS A 343 -11.98 -3.55 11.81
CA CYS A 343 -10.79 -2.71 11.97
C CYS A 343 -9.57 -3.44 11.42
N LEU A 344 -8.82 -2.76 10.55
CA LEU A 344 -7.71 -3.34 9.82
C LEU A 344 -6.46 -2.49 9.94
N THR A 345 -5.33 -3.16 9.92
CA THR A 345 -4.02 -2.51 9.91
C THR A 345 -3.04 -3.24 9.00
N GLY A 346 -2.01 -2.55 8.57
CA GLY A 346 -0.95 -3.13 7.76
C GLY A 346 0.00 -2.09 7.19
N GLY A 347 1.10 -2.58 6.63
CA GLY A 347 2.15 -1.75 6.04
C GLY A 347 3.40 -1.63 6.91
N GLU A 348 3.29 -1.92 8.20
CA GLU A 348 4.35 -2.18 9.17
C GLU A 348 3.83 -3.23 10.16
N PRO A 349 4.69 -3.93 10.91
CA PRO A 349 4.23 -4.89 11.90
C PRO A 349 3.44 -4.23 13.04
N LEU A 350 2.41 -4.94 13.51
CA LEU A 350 1.58 -4.52 14.64
C LEU A 350 2.11 -5.10 15.95
N ASN A 351 2.31 -4.25 16.95
CA ASN A 351 2.67 -4.70 18.28
C ASN A 351 1.50 -5.44 18.95
N PRO A 352 1.72 -6.61 19.55
CA PRO A 352 0.68 -7.37 20.27
C PRO A 352 -0.07 -6.54 21.30
N GLU A 353 0.64 -5.73 22.08
CA GLU A 353 0.09 -4.83 23.09
C GLU A 353 -0.98 -3.88 22.51
N VAL A 354 -0.73 -3.32 21.33
CA VAL A 354 -1.68 -2.40 20.67
C VAL A 354 -2.96 -3.13 20.25
N LEU A 355 -2.83 -4.36 19.77
CA LEU A 355 -3.97 -5.20 19.40
C LEU A 355 -4.85 -5.49 20.61
N GLU A 356 -4.23 -5.90 21.73
CA GLU A 356 -4.93 -6.21 22.98
C GLU A 356 -5.60 -4.98 23.59
N GLN A 357 -4.90 -3.85 23.64
CA GLN A 357 -5.43 -2.57 24.14
C GLN A 357 -6.63 -2.09 23.31
N TRP A 358 -6.55 -2.19 21.98
CA TRP A 358 -7.66 -1.84 21.11
C TRP A 358 -8.89 -2.70 21.40
N LYS A 359 -8.72 -4.03 21.46
CA LYS A 359 -9.79 -4.98 21.78
C LYS A 359 -10.40 -4.73 23.16
N MET A 360 -9.56 -4.53 24.17
CA MET A 360 -10.01 -4.30 25.56
C MET A 360 -10.82 -3.01 25.69
N GLN A 361 -10.44 -1.96 24.98
CA GLN A 361 -11.10 -0.65 25.11
C GLN A 361 -12.34 -0.50 24.22
N THR A 362 -12.36 -1.15 23.04
CA THR A 362 -13.42 -0.97 22.04
C THR A 362 -14.34 -2.18 21.87
N GLY A 363 -13.90 -3.37 22.31
CA GLY A 363 -14.57 -4.64 22.03
C GLY A 363 -14.41 -5.13 20.59
N LEU A 364 -13.65 -4.42 19.74
CA LEU A 364 -13.45 -4.76 18.33
C LEU A 364 -12.11 -5.45 18.11
N GLU A 365 -12.10 -6.47 17.24
CA GLU A 365 -10.87 -7.10 16.78
C GLU A 365 -10.12 -6.18 15.81
N LEU A 366 -8.78 -6.32 15.80
CA LEU A 366 -7.90 -5.63 14.86
C LEU A 366 -7.20 -6.66 13.96
N TYR A 367 -7.49 -6.61 12.67
CA TYR A 367 -7.02 -7.58 11.68
C TYR A 367 -5.79 -7.04 10.96
N GLU A 368 -4.63 -7.67 11.19
CA GLU A 368 -3.39 -7.31 10.51
C GLU A 368 -3.34 -7.92 9.11
N GLY A 369 -2.76 -7.18 8.16
CA GLY A 369 -2.44 -7.65 6.82
C GLY A 369 -1.01 -7.30 6.43
N TYR A 370 -0.26 -8.29 5.97
CA TYR A 370 1.08 -8.16 5.44
C TYR A 370 1.07 -8.26 3.93
N GLY A 371 1.81 -7.37 3.28
CA GLY A 371 1.94 -7.36 1.83
C GLY A 371 2.95 -6.34 1.33
N GLN A 372 3.09 -6.29 0.03
CA GLN A 372 4.03 -5.42 -0.67
C GLN A 372 3.35 -4.72 -1.84
N THR A 373 3.95 -3.61 -2.29
CA THR A 373 3.48 -2.89 -3.48
C THR A 373 3.41 -3.81 -4.70
N GLU A 374 4.35 -4.72 -4.80
CA GLU A 374 4.55 -5.62 -5.94
C GLU A 374 3.49 -6.71 -6.07
N VAL A 375 2.85 -7.13 -4.96
CA VAL A 375 1.98 -8.31 -4.94
C VAL A 375 0.68 -8.14 -4.15
N GLY A 376 0.49 -7.00 -3.48
CA GLY A 376 -0.68 -6.79 -2.62
C GLY A 376 -0.58 -7.49 -1.27
N ILE A 377 -1.71 -7.90 -0.70
CA ILE A 377 -1.78 -8.59 0.60
C ILE A 377 -1.45 -10.07 0.42
N ILE A 378 -0.46 -10.54 1.14
CA ILE A 378 0.10 -11.91 1.09
C ILE A 378 -0.39 -12.76 2.25
N CYS A 379 -0.31 -12.22 3.47
CA CYS A 379 -0.83 -12.84 4.68
C CYS A 379 -1.78 -11.88 5.39
N ALA A 380 -2.79 -12.41 6.04
CA ALA A 380 -3.71 -11.61 6.83
C ALA A 380 -4.42 -12.42 7.91
N ASN A 381 -4.76 -11.74 8.99
CA ASN A 381 -5.82 -12.20 9.88
C ASN A 381 -7.17 -12.01 9.19
N GLN A 382 -8.00 -13.03 9.18
CA GLN A 382 -9.30 -13.01 8.49
C GLN A 382 -10.43 -13.24 9.50
N LYS A 383 -11.58 -12.65 9.22
CA LYS A 383 -12.75 -12.81 10.06
C LYS A 383 -13.16 -14.29 10.16
N GLY A 384 -13.50 -14.73 11.38
CA GLY A 384 -13.82 -16.13 11.65
C GLY A 384 -12.61 -17.04 11.89
N GLN A 385 -11.40 -16.51 11.80
CA GLN A 385 -10.17 -17.19 12.22
C GLN A 385 -9.68 -16.63 13.57
N GLU A 386 -9.00 -17.47 14.35
CA GLU A 386 -8.29 -17.00 15.54
C GLU A 386 -7.23 -15.98 15.16
N ILE A 387 -7.10 -14.92 15.95
CA ILE A 387 -6.02 -13.93 15.81
C ILE A 387 -4.94 -14.28 16.84
N LYS A 388 -3.76 -14.66 16.37
CA LYS A 388 -2.59 -14.85 17.22
C LYS A 388 -1.83 -13.52 17.31
N PRO A 389 -1.77 -12.87 18.49
CA PRO A 389 -1.09 -11.59 18.64
C PRO A 389 0.37 -11.64 18.17
N GLY A 390 0.79 -10.67 17.36
CA GLY A 390 2.12 -10.60 16.76
C GLY A 390 2.31 -11.40 15.48
N SER A 391 1.33 -12.23 15.07
CA SER A 391 1.37 -12.88 13.77
C SER A 391 0.73 -12.03 12.69
N MET A 392 1.24 -12.14 11.46
CA MET A 392 0.65 -11.52 10.27
C MET A 392 -0.61 -12.26 9.76
N GLY A 393 -1.09 -13.27 10.51
CA GLY A 393 -2.16 -14.16 10.06
C GLY A 393 -1.68 -15.29 9.14
N LYS A 394 -2.59 -15.84 8.36
CA LYS A 394 -2.32 -16.93 7.41
C LYS A 394 -2.16 -16.41 5.99
N GLY A 395 -1.56 -17.21 5.12
CA GLY A 395 -1.52 -16.94 3.69
C GLY A 395 -2.93 -16.73 3.13
N VAL A 396 -3.11 -15.69 2.30
CA VAL A 396 -4.41 -15.37 1.69
C VAL A 396 -4.48 -15.86 0.24
N LEU A 397 -5.66 -16.28 -0.17
CA LEU A 397 -5.90 -16.60 -1.58
C LEU A 397 -5.62 -15.37 -2.48
N PRO A 398 -5.03 -15.58 -3.67
CA PRO A 398 -4.73 -16.86 -4.32
C PRO A 398 -3.29 -17.37 -4.06
N TYR A 399 -2.58 -16.87 -3.05
CA TYR A 399 -1.17 -17.13 -2.83
C TYR A 399 -0.91 -18.45 -2.10
N ASP A 400 0.10 -19.20 -2.58
CA ASP A 400 0.74 -20.29 -1.85
C ASP A 400 1.99 -19.72 -1.17
N VAL A 401 1.83 -19.30 0.10
CA VAL A 401 2.88 -18.66 0.88
C VAL A 401 3.73 -19.72 1.56
N GLN A 402 5.05 -19.61 1.42
CA GLN A 402 6.01 -20.56 1.97
C GLN A 402 7.16 -19.82 2.68
N ILE A 403 7.82 -20.53 3.59
CA ILE A 403 9.14 -20.13 4.12
C ILE A 403 10.19 -20.96 3.43
N ILE A 404 11.18 -20.34 2.82
CA ILE A 404 12.22 -21.01 2.05
C ILE A 404 13.64 -20.68 2.55
N ASP A 405 14.57 -21.59 2.29
CA ASP A 405 16.00 -21.35 2.49
C ASP A 405 16.65 -20.59 1.31
N GLU A 406 17.95 -20.37 1.39
CA GLU A 406 18.73 -19.66 0.37
C GLU A 406 18.79 -20.44 -0.98
N ASN A 407 18.56 -21.75 -0.96
CA ASN A 407 18.54 -22.63 -2.14
C ASN A 407 17.14 -22.75 -2.75
N GLY A 408 16.10 -22.19 -2.12
CA GLY A 408 14.71 -22.29 -2.56
C GLY A 408 14.00 -23.56 -2.07
N ASN A 409 14.53 -24.26 -1.06
CA ASN A 409 13.84 -25.39 -0.43
C ASN A 409 12.86 -24.88 0.62
N ILE A 410 11.68 -25.49 0.65
CA ILE A 410 10.65 -25.16 1.67
C ILE A 410 11.13 -25.66 3.03
N LEU A 411 11.06 -24.78 4.01
CA LEU A 411 11.40 -25.08 5.39
C LEU A 411 10.18 -25.59 6.18
N PRO A 412 10.39 -26.52 7.11
CA PRO A 412 9.31 -26.97 8.00
C PRO A 412 8.88 -25.87 8.97
N PRO A 413 7.66 -25.98 9.56
CA PRO A 413 7.20 -25.06 10.58
C PRO A 413 8.21 -24.86 11.72
N GLY A 414 8.26 -23.65 12.27
CA GLY A 414 9.20 -23.25 13.32
C GLY A 414 10.61 -22.91 12.84
N LYS A 415 10.92 -23.05 11.55
CA LYS A 415 12.21 -22.63 10.99
C LYS A 415 12.10 -21.26 10.34
N GLU A 416 13.09 -20.42 10.63
CA GLU A 416 13.23 -19.10 10.01
C GLU A 416 13.79 -19.21 8.60
N GLY A 417 13.19 -18.49 7.68
CA GLY A 417 13.62 -18.39 6.29
C GLY A 417 13.07 -17.15 5.60
N GLU A 418 13.18 -17.09 4.30
CA GLU A 418 12.62 -16.03 3.47
C GLU A 418 11.15 -16.31 3.17
N ILE A 419 10.30 -15.30 3.32
CA ILE A 419 8.88 -15.37 2.95
C ILE A 419 8.81 -15.34 1.42
N ALA A 420 8.20 -16.35 0.83
CA ALA A 420 8.12 -16.50 -0.61
C ALA A 420 6.74 -16.95 -1.07
N LEU A 421 6.39 -16.61 -2.30
CA LEU A 421 5.16 -17.06 -2.95
C LEU A 421 5.51 -18.09 -4.00
N ARG A 422 4.98 -19.32 -3.87
CA ARG A 422 5.19 -20.35 -4.88
C ARG A 422 4.46 -19.98 -6.16
N LEU A 423 5.22 -19.94 -7.25
CA LEU A 423 4.70 -19.71 -8.59
C LEU A 423 4.31 -21.05 -9.20
N THR A 424 3.03 -21.20 -9.48
CA THR A 424 2.50 -22.33 -10.25
C THR A 424 2.45 -21.97 -11.74
N SER A 425 1.93 -22.85 -12.58
CA SER A 425 1.71 -22.56 -14.00
C SER A 425 0.82 -21.34 -14.25
N THR A 426 0.00 -20.96 -13.28
CA THR A 426 -0.84 -19.78 -13.29
C THR A 426 -0.33 -18.76 -12.28
N ARG A 427 0.15 -17.61 -12.77
CA ARG A 427 0.63 -16.51 -11.93
C ARG A 427 -0.55 -15.81 -11.26
N PRO A 428 -0.47 -15.48 -9.94
CA PRO A 428 -1.49 -14.68 -9.26
C PRO A 428 -1.67 -13.29 -9.90
N PHE A 429 -2.90 -12.84 -10.01
CA PHE A 429 -3.25 -11.61 -10.75
C PHE A 429 -2.80 -10.32 -10.08
N CYS A 430 -2.60 -10.30 -8.77
CA CYS A 430 -2.12 -9.10 -8.05
C CYS A 430 -0.63 -8.78 -8.25
N PHE A 431 0.10 -9.61 -8.99
CA PHE A 431 1.52 -9.35 -9.24
C PHE A 431 1.70 -8.12 -10.11
N PHE A 432 2.69 -7.30 -9.75
CA PHE A 432 3.20 -6.25 -10.63
C PHE A 432 3.77 -6.85 -11.92
N SER A 433 3.79 -6.06 -12.97
CA SER A 433 4.35 -6.54 -14.25
C SER A 433 5.88 -6.61 -14.20
N GLU A 434 6.50 -5.52 -13.75
CA GLU A 434 7.95 -5.35 -13.71
C GLU A 434 8.35 -4.11 -12.90
N TYR A 435 9.62 -3.98 -12.60
CA TYR A 435 10.23 -2.69 -12.30
C TYR A 435 10.64 -2.04 -13.62
N VAL A 436 9.99 -0.92 -13.97
CA VAL A 436 10.22 -0.22 -15.24
C VAL A 436 11.69 0.16 -15.38
N ASP A 437 12.25 -0.11 -16.56
CA ASP A 437 13.66 0.13 -16.92
C ASP A 437 14.68 -0.56 -15.97
N ASN A 438 14.25 -1.60 -15.25
CA ASN A 438 15.12 -2.36 -14.34
C ASN A 438 14.87 -3.88 -14.40
N PRO A 439 15.23 -4.52 -15.53
CA PRO A 439 14.99 -5.96 -15.74
C PRO A 439 15.78 -6.84 -14.76
N GLU A 440 16.96 -6.41 -14.33
CA GLU A 440 17.78 -7.16 -13.37
C GLU A 440 17.11 -7.25 -12.01
N LYS A 441 16.58 -6.12 -11.52
CA LYS A 441 15.81 -6.10 -10.25
C LYS A 441 14.50 -6.86 -10.37
N THR A 442 13.86 -6.83 -11.53
CA THR A 442 12.65 -7.64 -11.80
C THR A 442 12.99 -9.13 -11.74
N ALA A 443 14.05 -9.56 -12.43
CA ALA A 443 14.50 -10.93 -12.41
C ALA A 443 14.93 -11.39 -11.00
N ALA A 444 15.56 -10.53 -10.21
CA ALA A 444 16.00 -10.83 -8.85
C ALA A 444 14.83 -11.10 -7.87
N THR A 445 13.59 -10.76 -8.23
CA THR A 445 12.41 -11.13 -7.41
C THR A 445 12.01 -12.60 -7.57
N ILE A 446 12.63 -13.33 -8.48
CA ILE A 446 12.31 -14.73 -8.77
C ILE A 446 13.50 -15.61 -8.43
N ARG A 447 13.28 -16.65 -7.62
CA ARG A 447 14.25 -17.70 -7.30
C ARG A 447 13.60 -19.06 -7.54
N GLY A 448 14.04 -19.74 -8.60
CA GLY A 448 13.40 -20.99 -9.05
C GLY A 448 11.91 -20.79 -9.31
N ASN A 449 11.07 -21.51 -8.60
CA ASN A 449 9.60 -21.43 -8.68
C ASN A 449 8.98 -20.49 -7.62
N PHE A 450 9.77 -19.58 -7.06
CA PHE A 450 9.28 -18.66 -6.01
C PHE A 450 9.49 -17.21 -6.39
N TYR A 451 8.46 -16.39 -6.11
CA TYR A 451 8.65 -14.97 -5.91
C TYR A 451 9.15 -14.74 -4.49
N VAL A 452 10.26 -14.04 -4.33
CA VAL A 452 10.89 -13.76 -3.04
C VAL A 452 10.57 -12.32 -2.60
N THR A 453 10.09 -12.19 -1.37
CA THR A 453 9.64 -10.89 -0.85
C THR A 453 10.80 -10.01 -0.36
N GLY A 454 11.96 -10.61 -0.07
CA GLY A 454 13.05 -9.96 0.64
C GLY A 454 12.77 -9.74 2.13
N ASP A 455 11.72 -10.36 2.65
CA ASP A 455 11.36 -10.34 4.06
C ASP A 455 11.59 -11.73 4.68
N ARG A 456 12.01 -11.78 5.92
CA ARG A 456 12.22 -13.02 6.66
C ARG A 456 11.09 -13.25 7.65
N GLY A 457 10.74 -14.52 7.82
CA GLY A 457 9.67 -14.92 8.71
C GLY A 457 9.76 -16.37 9.15
N VAL A 458 8.81 -16.77 9.95
CA VAL A 458 8.59 -18.13 10.43
C VAL A 458 7.13 -18.48 10.23
N MET A 459 6.82 -19.71 9.86
CA MET A 459 5.46 -20.24 9.87
C MET A 459 5.32 -21.22 11.04
N ASP A 460 4.22 -21.14 11.80
CA ASP A 460 3.95 -22.10 12.85
C ASP A 460 3.20 -23.36 12.32
N ASN A 461 2.94 -24.32 13.21
CA ASN A 461 2.25 -25.57 12.84
C ASN A 461 0.78 -25.38 12.43
N ASP A 462 0.17 -24.24 12.78
CA ASP A 462 -1.21 -23.88 12.44
C ASP A 462 -1.30 -23.05 11.16
N GLY A 463 -0.15 -22.76 10.51
CA GLY A 463 -0.04 -22.02 9.26
C GLY A 463 -0.09 -20.50 9.44
N TYR A 464 0.18 -19.98 10.64
CA TYR A 464 0.35 -18.55 10.88
C TYR A 464 1.78 -18.13 10.58
N PHE A 465 1.93 -16.93 10.00
CA PHE A 465 3.21 -16.35 9.65
C PHE A 465 3.60 -15.25 10.63
N TRP A 466 4.87 -15.26 11.01
CA TRP A 466 5.48 -14.32 11.93
C TRP A 466 6.59 -13.56 11.22
N PHE A 467 6.52 -12.23 11.25
CA PHE A 467 7.54 -11.38 10.65
C PHE A 467 8.78 -11.31 11.55
N VAL A 468 9.95 -11.57 10.99
CA VAL A 468 11.23 -11.45 11.71
C VAL A 468 11.91 -10.14 11.37
N GLY A 469 11.97 -9.78 10.10
CA GLY A 469 12.60 -8.55 9.62
C GLY A 469 12.80 -8.53 8.12
N ARG A 470 13.28 -7.40 7.62
CA ARG A 470 13.82 -7.34 6.27
C ARG A 470 15.09 -8.18 6.20
N ALA A 471 15.33 -8.84 5.08
CA ALA A 471 16.54 -9.65 4.91
C ALA A 471 17.83 -8.83 5.10
N ASP A 472 17.77 -7.53 4.77
CA ASP A 472 18.86 -6.56 4.89
C ASP A 472 18.89 -5.81 6.25
N ASP A 473 17.88 -5.98 7.12
CA ASP A 473 17.82 -5.36 8.46
C ASP A 473 18.07 -6.35 9.59
N VAL A 474 18.07 -7.68 9.32
CA VAL A 474 18.36 -8.70 10.33
C VAL A 474 19.79 -8.55 10.83
N ILE A 475 19.94 -8.49 12.16
CA ILE A 475 21.24 -8.30 12.84
C ILE A 475 21.89 -9.66 13.07
N ILE A 476 23.15 -9.79 12.68
CA ILE A 476 23.93 -11.03 12.87
C ILE A 476 24.94 -10.83 13.97
N SER A 477 24.53 -11.11 15.22
CA SER A 477 25.39 -10.93 16.40
C SER A 477 25.93 -12.26 16.91
N SER A 478 27.24 -12.48 16.82
CA SER A 478 27.89 -13.75 17.25
C SER A 478 27.25 -15.00 16.62
N GLY A 479 26.80 -14.91 15.36
CA GLY A 479 26.12 -16.00 14.66
C GLY A 479 24.61 -16.13 14.92
N TYR A 480 24.05 -15.37 15.87
CA TYR A 480 22.62 -15.30 16.10
C TYR A 480 21.97 -14.31 15.13
N ARG A 481 20.87 -14.70 14.49
CA ARG A 481 20.04 -13.83 13.69
C ARG A 481 18.98 -13.21 14.60
N ILE A 482 18.92 -11.88 14.64
CA ILE A 482 18.04 -11.10 15.51
C ILE A 482 17.21 -10.16 14.64
N GLY A 483 15.88 -10.33 14.68
CA GLY A 483 14.96 -9.44 14.01
C GLY A 483 14.82 -8.13 14.78
N PRO A 484 14.98 -6.97 14.15
CA PRO A 484 14.80 -5.68 14.83
C PRO A 484 13.44 -5.54 15.48
N PHE A 485 12.38 -6.01 14.82
CA PHE A 485 11.01 -5.83 15.29
C PHE A 485 10.71 -6.50 16.63
N GLU A 486 11.23 -7.69 16.87
CA GLU A 486 11.00 -8.39 18.15
C GLU A 486 11.63 -7.67 19.35
N VAL A 487 12.78 -7.01 19.13
CA VAL A 487 13.42 -6.19 20.14
C VAL A 487 12.67 -4.86 20.36
N GLU A 488 12.22 -4.25 19.26
CA GLU A 488 11.39 -3.05 19.30
C GLU A 488 10.07 -3.29 20.03
N SER A 489 9.41 -4.43 19.76
CA SER A 489 8.18 -4.81 20.45
C SER A 489 8.38 -4.97 21.95
N ALA A 490 9.43 -5.67 22.36
CA ALA A 490 9.76 -5.80 23.79
C ALA A 490 10.06 -4.45 24.45
N LEU A 491 10.76 -3.55 23.76
CA LEU A 491 11.04 -2.21 24.28
C LEU A 491 9.77 -1.37 24.48
N ILE A 492 8.81 -1.46 23.55
CA ILE A 492 7.54 -0.68 23.62
C ILE A 492 6.65 -1.12 24.78
N GLU A 493 6.76 -2.35 25.27
CA GLU A 493 6.07 -2.81 26.49
C GLU A 493 6.51 -2.07 27.76
N HIS A 494 7.68 -1.45 27.73
CA HIS A 494 8.20 -0.70 28.87
C HIS A 494 7.59 0.70 28.96
N PRO A 495 7.07 1.16 30.12
CA PRO A 495 6.36 2.45 30.26
C PRO A 495 7.20 3.69 29.91
N ALA A 496 8.52 3.57 29.93
CA ALA A 496 9.42 4.64 29.52
C ALA A 496 9.51 4.84 28.00
N VAL A 497 9.04 3.91 27.19
CA VAL A 497 9.26 3.89 25.74
C VAL A 497 7.99 4.27 24.99
N VAL A 498 8.06 5.32 24.18
CA VAL A 498 6.99 5.73 23.24
C VAL A 498 7.20 5.10 21.88
N GLU A 499 8.45 5.15 21.39
CA GLU A 499 8.86 4.56 20.11
C GLU A 499 10.28 4.01 20.25
N SER A 500 10.59 3.00 19.47
CA SER A 500 11.94 2.46 19.37
C SER A 500 12.26 2.05 17.94
N ALA A 501 13.54 2.16 17.58
CA ALA A 501 14.09 1.64 16.34
C ALA A 501 15.36 0.86 16.65
N VAL A 502 15.47 -0.33 16.09
CA VAL A 502 16.60 -1.23 16.33
C VAL A 502 17.35 -1.48 15.03
N VAL A 503 18.67 -1.33 15.10
CA VAL A 503 19.58 -1.57 13.97
C VAL A 503 20.84 -2.31 14.41
N SER A 504 21.59 -2.82 13.44
CA SER A 504 22.93 -3.34 13.70
C SER A 504 23.91 -2.17 13.98
N SER A 505 24.81 -2.39 14.93
CA SER A 505 25.92 -1.49 15.23
C SER A 505 27.24 -2.29 15.22
N PRO A 506 28.34 -1.76 14.66
CA PRO A 506 29.58 -2.50 14.58
C PRO A 506 30.16 -2.82 15.96
N ASP A 507 30.70 -4.03 16.09
CA ASP A 507 31.38 -4.51 17.31
C ASP A 507 32.60 -5.34 16.91
N PRO A 508 33.80 -5.02 17.48
CA PRO A 508 35.04 -5.67 17.07
C PRO A 508 35.13 -7.16 17.42
N VAL A 509 34.33 -7.62 18.40
CA VAL A 509 34.36 -9.01 18.87
C VAL A 509 33.22 -9.81 18.27
N ARG A 510 32.05 -9.20 18.10
CA ARG A 510 30.83 -9.89 17.71
C ARG A 510 30.44 -9.66 16.24
N GLY A 511 31.20 -8.83 15.53
CA GLY A 511 30.87 -8.32 14.19
C GLY A 511 29.80 -7.26 14.28
N GLU A 512 28.61 -7.64 14.72
CA GLU A 512 27.47 -6.74 14.95
C GLU A 512 26.87 -6.95 16.34
N VAL A 513 26.31 -5.88 16.89
CA VAL A 513 25.47 -5.92 18.09
C VAL A 513 24.18 -5.15 17.88
N VAL A 514 23.18 -5.50 18.66
CA VAL A 514 21.90 -4.82 18.68
C VAL A 514 22.05 -3.44 19.29
N LYS A 515 21.66 -2.39 18.56
CA LYS A 515 21.53 -1.02 19.06
C LYS A 515 20.09 -0.56 18.96
N ALA A 516 19.56 0.00 20.04
CA ALA A 516 18.24 0.59 20.10
C ALA A 516 18.32 2.12 20.18
N PHE A 517 17.56 2.80 19.34
CA PHE A 517 17.25 4.22 19.44
C PHE A 517 15.85 4.33 20.08
N VAL A 518 15.73 5.07 21.17
CA VAL A 518 14.53 5.08 22.02
C VAL A 518 14.01 6.51 22.20
N VAL A 519 12.74 6.72 21.92
CA VAL A 519 12.00 7.95 22.25
C VAL A 519 11.32 7.74 23.59
N LEU A 520 11.65 8.59 24.57
CA LEU A 520 11.13 8.47 25.93
C LEU A 520 9.76 9.12 26.09
N SER A 521 8.92 8.49 26.91
CA SER A 521 7.68 9.07 27.40
C SER A 521 7.96 10.25 28.34
N ALA A 522 7.00 11.20 28.42
CA ALA A 522 7.19 12.44 29.15
C ALA A 522 7.67 12.28 30.61
N PRO A 523 7.15 11.33 31.41
CA PRO A 523 7.59 11.14 32.79
C PRO A 523 9.05 10.70 32.93
N PHE A 524 9.63 10.08 31.89
CA PHE A 524 10.99 9.49 31.96
C PHE A 524 12.06 10.35 31.27
N LYS A 525 11.69 11.50 30.66
CA LYS A 525 12.66 12.40 29.98
C LYS A 525 13.77 12.94 30.88
N SER A 526 13.53 13.01 32.19
CA SER A 526 14.51 13.47 33.20
C SER A 526 15.19 12.33 33.95
N SER A 527 14.96 11.07 33.56
CA SER A 527 15.58 9.91 34.21
C SER A 527 17.08 9.85 33.93
N ASN A 528 17.82 9.22 34.87
CA ASN A 528 19.23 8.97 34.65
C ASN A 528 19.43 8.01 33.46
N PRO A 529 20.14 8.41 32.40
CA PRO A 529 20.24 7.62 31.16
C PRO A 529 20.90 6.25 31.35
N GLU A 530 21.95 6.17 32.21
CA GLU A 530 22.67 4.92 32.46
C GLU A 530 21.79 3.89 33.18
N LYS A 531 21.08 4.35 34.21
CA LYS A 531 20.16 3.51 34.98
C LYS A 531 19.01 3.01 34.11
N LEU A 532 18.42 3.91 33.32
CA LEU A 532 17.32 3.56 32.43
C LEU A 532 17.76 2.61 31.29
N THR A 533 18.98 2.78 30.78
CA THR A 533 19.57 1.84 29.81
C THR A 533 19.63 0.42 30.36
N LEU A 534 20.14 0.25 31.59
CA LEU A 534 20.21 -1.07 32.25
C LEU A 534 18.81 -1.66 32.48
N GLU A 535 17.85 -0.83 32.88
CA GLU A 535 16.47 -1.23 33.11
C GLU A 535 15.82 -1.74 31.79
N LEU A 536 15.99 -1.02 30.70
CA LEU A 536 15.49 -1.43 29.37
C LEU A 536 16.19 -2.70 28.87
N GLN A 537 17.50 -2.82 29.05
CA GLN A 537 18.25 -4.03 28.70
C GLN A 537 17.72 -5.25 29.46
N ASP A 538 17.51 -5.10 30.79
CA ASP A 538 16.99 -6.18 31.62
C ASP A 538 15.54 -6.52 31.30
N HIS A 539 14.73 -5.52 30.96
CA HIS A 539 13.36 -5.73 30.49
C HIS A 539 13.36 -6.61 29.23
N VAL A 540 14.14 -6.25 28.20
CA VAL A 540 14.23 -7.03 26.96
C VAL A 540 14.76 -8.44 27.20
N LYS A 541 15.75 -8.63 28.10
CA LYS A 541 16.25 -9.97 28.45
C LYS A 541 15.17 -10.86 29.09
N LYS A 542 14.21 -10.27 29.79
CA LYS A 542 13.10 -11.00 30.43
C LYS A 542 11.95 -11.27 29.48
N SER A 543 11.70 -10.35 28.54
CA SER A 543 10.59 -10.43 27.59
C SER A 543 10.94 -11.27 26.35
N THR A 544 12.25 -11.41 26.03
CA THR A 544 12.74 -12.16 24.86
C THR A 544 13.89 -13.09 25.23
N ALA A 545 14.49 -13.75 24.21
CA ALA A 545 15.71 -14.52 24.45
C ALA A 545 16.88 -13.60 24.87
N PRO A 546 17.67 -13.98 25.91
CA PRO A 546 18.69 -13.10 26.49
C PRO A 546 19.73 -12.56 25.51
N TYR A 547 20.03 -13.25 24.40
CA TYR A 547 20.99 -12.78 23.40
C TYR A 547 20.47 -11.63 22.53
N LYS A 548 19.17 -11.34 22.55
CA LYS A 548 18.50 -10.33 21.72
C LYS A 548 18.52 -8.92 22.32
N TYR A 549 18.86 -8.77 23.61
CA TYR A 549 18.80 -7.46 24.25
C TYR A 549 19.72 -6.43 23.56
N PRO A 550 19.32 -5.16 23.49
CA PRO A 550 20.16 -4.12 22.90
C PRO A 550 21.38 -3.86 23.76
N ARG A 551 22.58 -4.09 23.20
CA ARG A 551 23.84 -3.82 23.88
C ARG A 551 24.18 -2.34 23.91
N LYS A 552 23.64 -1.58 22.97
CA LYS A 552 23.75 -0.13 22.91
C LYS A 552 22.34 0.46 22.91
N VAL A 553 22.13 1.50 23.71
CA VAL A 553 20.87 2.25 23.77
C VAL A 553 21.20 3.72 23.62
N GLU A 554 20.47 4.41 22.75
CA GLU A 554 20.57 5.84 22.55
C GLU A 554 19.18 6.47 22.67
N PHE A 555 19.07 7.49 23.55
CA PHE A 555 17.83 8.23 23.72
C PHE A 555 17.79 9.38 22.72
N VAL A 556 16.75 9.42 21.89
CA VAL A 556 16.56 10.41 20.84
C VAL A 556 15.26 11.18 21.04
N LYS A 557 15.19 12.39 20.49
CA LYS A 557 13.94 13.19 20.54
C LYS A 557 12.88 12.64 19.60
N GLU A 558 13.29 12.17 18.42
CA GLU A 558 12.45 11.61 17.38
C GLU A 558 13.25 10.62 16.53
N LEU A 559 12.54 9.69 15.88
CA LEU A 559 13.13 8.74 14.93
C LEU A 559 12.98 9.25 13.50
N PRO A 560 13.99 9.03 12.63
CA PRO A 560 13.87 9.37 11.21
C PRO A 560 12.79 8.51 10.58
N LYS A 561 11.80 9.15 9.95
CA LYS A 561 10.65 8.47 9.34
C LYS A 561 10.56 8.78 7.86
N THR A 562 9.99 7.86 7.13
CA THR A 562 9.49 8.12 5.79
C THR A 562 8.29 9.04 5.87
N ILE A 563 7.90 9.60 4.75
CA ILE A 563 6.67 10.38 4.57
C ILE A 563 5.42 9.58 5.03
N THR A 564 5.49 8.25 5.03
CA THR A 564 4.41 7.36 5.51
C THR A 564 4.46 7.04 6.99
N GLY A 565 5.42 7.60 7.73
CA GLY A 565 5.61 7.30 9.15
C GLY A 565 6.47 6.05 9.43
N LYS A 566 6.92 5.31 8.40
CA LYS A 566 7.82 4.16 8.59
C LYS A 566 9.21 4.63 9.01
N ILE A 567 9.78 3.96 10.00
CA ILE A 567 11.14 4.23 10.48
C ILE A 567 12.16 3.95 9.37
N LYS A 568 13.04 4.91 9.10
CA LYS A 568 14.16 4.79 8.16
C LYS A 568 15.36 4.11 8.85
N ARG A 569 15.28 2.78 9.06
CA ARG A 569 16.38 2.04 9.74
C ARG A 569 17.70 2.14 8.99
N ASN A 570 17.66 2.22 7.65
CA ASN A 570 18.87 2.41 6.86
C ASN A 570 19.62 3.70 7.25
N VAL A 571 18.93 4.80 7.50
CA VAL A 571 19.54 6.07 7.91
C VAL A 571 20.23 5.90 9.27
N LEU A 572 19.56 5.27 10.23
CA LEU A 572 20.13 5.00 11.56
C LEU A 572 21.32 4.04 11.48
N ARG A 573 21.19 2.97 10.68
CA ARG A 573 22.26 2.00 10.48
C ARG A 573 23.46 2.62 9.77
N ASP A 574 23.26 3.38 8.69
CA ASP A 574 24.36 4.00 7.94
C ASP A 574 25.11 5.01 8.81
N HIS A 575 24.41 5.77 9.65
CA HIS A 575 25.01 6.63 10.67
C HIS A 575 25.88 5.83 11.66
N GLU A 576 25.38 4.69 12.17
CA GLU A 576 26.14 3.81 13.08
C GLU A 576 27.41 3.24 12.45
N TRP A 577 27.33 2.94 11.15
CA TRP A 577 28.44 2.34 10.41
C TRP A 577 29.38 3.37 9.77
N GLY A 578 29.16 4.67 10.01
CA GLY A 578 29.97 5.75 9.45
C GLY A 578 29.95 5.79 7.92
N ARG A 579 28.79 5.47 7.32
CA ARG A 579 28.56 5.41 5.87
C ARG A 579 27.84 6.64 5.32
N THR A 580 27.66 7.68 6.15
CA THR A 580 27.03 8.96 5.78
C THR A 580 28.06 10.02 5.41
#